data_3f802830c36eb68af61cd2590b6ab6a7
#
_entry.id   3f802830c36eb68af61cd2590b6ab6a7
#
_cell.length_a   1.000
_cell.length_b   1.000
_cell.length_c   1.000
_cell.angle_alpha   90.00
_cell.angle_beta   90.00
_cell.angle_gamma   90.00
#
_symmetry.space_group_name_H-M   'P 1'
#
loop_
_entity.id
_entity.type
_entity.pdbx_description
1 polymer ?
#
loop_
_entity_poly.entity_id
_entity_poly.type
_entity_poly.pdbx_seq_one_letter_code
_entity_poly.pdbx_strand_id
1 'polypeptide(L)'
;MKKARLTVRLTAAMLTLSLLTIPAIAADPPASAVRVNSYKGNTLAVGERSGLMIGPSGTEYTVTSSDPDTVAVEQITGFWVAVAKSEGTANITAANRAGERGTLTLTVGSGAPAAPAVVDGPSPTEEPDVRQELVRLINQTRKANGVAELPVSEALMTAAQTLSDQRYTWHHTKEECEAVIASGYPYGFGINLTVFTGVATEDAAQHAHDNWLNSPGHFETMIKPDCDSIGVGVTESGGVTYCFMIVGRPNTHNPYEP
;
A
#
# COMPACT_ATOMS: atom_id res chain seq x y z
N MET A 1 16.77 57.77 -82.14
CA MET A 1 16.82 57.52 -80.68
C MET A 1 15.74 56.45 -80.33
N LYS A 2 16.13 55.17 -80.23
CA LYS A 2 15.20 54.07 -79.93
C LYS A 2 15.31 53.76 -78.44
N LYS A 3 14.24 53.90 -77.70
CA LYS A 3 14.17 53.51 -76.28
C LYS A 3 13.84 52.01 -76.20
N ALA A 4 14.77 51.25 -75.65
CA ALA A 4 14.58 49.83 -75.31
C ALA A 4 13.70 49.72 -74.03
N ARG A 5 12.64 48.96 -74.14
CA ARG A 5 11.82 48.61 -73.00
C ARG A 5 12.35 47.28 -72.41
N LEU A 6 12.86 47.30 -71.19
CA LEU A 6 13.27 46.14 -70.44
C LEU A 6 12.03 45.52 -69.78
N THR A 7 11.68 44.31 -70.23
CA THR A 7 10.56 43.54 -69.63
C THR A 7 11.15 42.61 -68.59
N VAL A 8 10.88 42.94 -67.29
CA VAL A 8 11.25 42.04 -66.18
C VAL A 8 10.17 40.97 -66.07
N ARG A 9 10.52 39.72 -66.27
CA ARG A 9 9.66 38.57 -66.01
C ARG A 9 9.87 38.17 -64.55
N LEU A 10 8.84 38.35 -63.71
CA LEU A 10 8.80 37.85 -62.36
C LEU A 10 8.38 36.38 -62.39
N THR A 11 9.30 35.47 -62.14
CA THR A 11 8.99 34.05 -61.92
C THR A 11 8.61 33.90 -60.44
N ALA A 12 7.34 33.64 -60.20
CA ALA A 12 6.89 33.23 -58.85
C ALA A 12 7.30 31.77 -58.56
N ALA A 13 8.25 31.61 -57.68
CA ALA A 13 8.54 30.29 -57.12
C ALA A 13 7.52 29.95 -56.06
N MET A 14 6.62 29.00 -56.33
CA MET A 14 5.75 28.40 -55.32
C MET A 14 6.56 27.51 -54.41
N LEU A 15 6.76 27.97 -53.17
CA LEU A 15 7.33 27.17 -52.12
C LEU A 15 6.19 26.31 -51.51
N THR A 16 6.13 25.03 -51.90
CA THR A 16 5.21 24.07 -51.27
C THR A 16 5.73 23.70 -49.89
N LEU A 17 5.13 24.28 -48.86
CA LEU A 17 5.40 23.91 -47.47
C LEU A 17 4.70 22.58 -47.20
N SER A 18 5.44 21.46 -47.23
CA SER A 18 4.95 20.16 -46.77
C SER A 18 4.84 20.18 -45.27
N LEU A 19 3.62 20.28 -44.74
CA LEU A 19 3.36 20.03 -43.33
C LEU A 19 3.63 18.53 -43.07
N LEU A 20 4.74 18.22 -42.43
CA LEU A 20 4.90 16.93 -41.76
C LEU A 20 3.91 16.90 -40.59
N THR A 21 2.84 16.14 -40.73
CA THR A 21 1.99 15.74 -39.60
C THR A 21 2.78 14.73 -38.76
N ILE A 22 3.38 15.20 -37.68
CA ILE A 22 3.90 14.33 -36.64
C ILE A 22 2.66 13.66 -36.00
N PRO A 23 2.56 12.31 -35.97
CA PRO A 23 1.49 11.66 -35.23
C PRO A 23 1.63 12.09 -33.78
N ALA A 24 0.58 12.68 -33.21
CA ALA A 24 0.52 12.92 -31.79
C ALA A 24 0.60 11.53 -31.11
N ILE A 25 1.72 11.27 -30.46
CA ILE A 25 1.82 10.15 -29.50
C ILE A 25 0.78 10.51 -28.44
N ALA A 26 -0.31 9.73 -28.40
CA ALA A 26 -1.26 9.83 -27.31
C ALA A 26 -0.46 9.62 -26.03
N ALA A 27 -0.29 10.68 -25.24
CA ALA A 27 0.28 10.54 -23.91
C ALA A 27 -0.65 9.60 -23.15
N ASP A 28 -0.07 8.58 -22.52
CA ASP A 28 -0.82 7.75 -21.58
C ASP A 28 -1.58 8.69 -20.62
N PRO A 29 -2.86 8.41 -20.33
CA PRO A 29 -3.61 9.24 -19.38
C PRO A 29 -2.80 9.32 -18.09
N PRO A 30 -2.69 10.50 -17.46
CA PRO A 30 -1.95 10.63 -16.22
C PRO A 30 -2.47 9.58 -15.23
N ALA A 31 -1.57 8.81 -14.64
CA ALA A 31 -1.94 7.82 -13.63
C ALA A 31 -2.84 8.52 -12.61
N SER A 32 -4.03 7.98 -12.37
CA SER A 32 -4.99 8.55 -11.42
C SER A 32 -4.28 8.84 -10.11
N ALA A 33 -4.37 10.09 -9.62
CA ALA A 33 -3.76 10.47 -8.35
C ALA A 33 -4.36 9.69 -7.16
N VAL A 34 -5.62 9.19 -7.32
CA VAL A 34 -6.31 8.37 -6.32
C VAL A 34 -5.99 6.90 -6.55
N ARG A 35 -5.48 6.25 -5.50
CA ARG A 35 -5.21 4.80 -5.49
C ARG A 35 -6.15 4.12 -4.52
N VAL A 36 -6.64 2.94 -4.89
CA VAL A 36 -7.49 2.09 -4.04
C VAL A 36 -6.91 0.68 -4.06
N ASN A 37 -6.60 0.16 -2.89
CA ASN A 37 -6.15 -1.21 -2.72
C ASN A 37 -6.96 -1.88 -1.60
N SER A 38 -7.02 -3.20 -1.60
CA SER A 38 -7.62 -4.01 -0.55
C SER A 38 -6.51 -4.67 0.26
N TYR A 39 -6.63 -4.66 1.59
CA TYR A 39 -5.65 -5.29 2.48
C TYR A 39 -5.55 -6.81 2.26
N LYS A 40 -6.62 -7.45 1.82
CA LYS A 40 -6.63 -8.90 1.55
C LYS A 40 -6.42 -9.25 0.07
N GLY A 41 -5.93 -8.28 -0.73
CA GLY A 41 -5.79 -8.46 -2.17
C GLY A 41 -7.12 -8.33 -2.92
N ASN A 42 -7.15 -8.79 -4.17
CA ASN A 42 -8.26 -8.54 -5.09
C ASN A 42 -9.30 -9.69 -5.12
N THR A 43 -9.07 -10.75 -4.33
CA THR A 43 -10.00 -11.89 -4.24
C THR A 43 -10.44 -12.06 -2.79
N LEU A 44 -11.75 -12.15 -2.57
CA LEU A 44 -12.38 -12.36 -1.28
C LEU A 44 -13.26 -13.60 -1.31
N ALA A 45 -13.41 -14.28 -0.18
CA ALA A 45 -14.45 -15.30 0.00
C ALA A 45 -15.79 -14.66 0.35
N VAL A 46 -16.91 -15.33 0.04
CA VAL A 46 -18.24 -14.88 0.47
C VAL A 46 -18.29 -14.75 2.00
N GLY A 47 -18.79 -13.63 2.49
CA GLY A 47 -18.82 -13.27 3.92
C GLY A 47 -17.54 -12.60 4.42
N GLU A 48 -16.50 -12.54 3.62
CA GLU A 48 -15.23 -11.91 4.01
C GLU A 48 -15.29 -10.39 3.96
N ARG A 49 -14.51 -9.76 4.84
CA ARG A 49 -14.36 -8.30 4.93
C ARG A 49 -12.91 -7.94 4.72
N SER A 50 -12.66 -6.87 3.99
CA SER A 50 -11.32 -6.30 3.80
C SER A 50 -11.32 -4.80 3.93
N GLY A 51 -10.42 -4.26 4.73
CA GLY A 51 -10.15 -2.82 4.73
C GLY A 51 -9.67 -2.36 3.36
N LEU A 52 -9.97 -1.10 3.02
CA LEU A 52 -9.52 -0.46 1.80
C LEU A 52 -8.47 0.60 2.12
N MET A 53 -7.32 0.50 1.47
CA MET A 53 -6.31 1.56 1.48
C MET A 53 -6.62 2.53 0.34
N ILE A 54 -6.85 3.79 0.68
CA ILE A 54 -7.14 4.83 -0.30
C ILE A 54 -6.12 5.95 -0.12
N GLY A 55 -5.43 6.30 -1.17
CA GLY A 55 -4.40 7.34 -1.18
C GLY A 55 -4.64 8.40 -2.24
N PRO A 56 -4.03 9.58 -2.02
CA PRO A 56 -3.18 9.99 -0.91
C PRO A 56 -3.90 10.15 0.44
N SER A 57 -3.20 9.87 1.55
CA SER A 57 -3.74 10.03 2.90
C SER A 57 -4.08 11.49 3.23
N GLY A 58 -4.96 11.72 4.21
CA GLY A 58 -5.38 13.08 4.60
C GLY A 58 -6.41 13.72 3.66
N THR A 59 -6.91 12.98 2.69
CA THR A 59 -7.95 13.41 1.74
C THR A 59 -9.26 12.70 2.07
N GLU A 60 -10.38 13.42 2.04
CA GLU A 60 -11.70 12.80 2.15
C GLU A 60 -12.10 12.14 0.82
N TYR A 61 -12.58 10.90 0.92
CA TYR A 61 -13.04 10.12 -0.21
C TYR A 61 -14.49 9.71 -0.06
N THR A 62 -15.20 9.69 -1.18
CA THR A 62 -16.45 8.95 -1.34
C THR A 62 -16.11 7.64 -2.03
N VAL A 63 -16.51 6.51 -1.43
CA VAL A 63 -16.27 5.18 -1.99
C VAL A 63 -17.57 4.53 -2.38
N THR A 64 -17.60 3.95 -3.56
CA THR A 64 -18.80 3.30 -4.14
C THR A 64 -18.42 1.95 -4.73
N SER A 65 -19.36 1.03 -4.72
CA SER A 65 -19.27 -0.25 -5.44
C SER A 65 -20.14 -0.21 -6.69
N SER A 66 -19.67 -0.82 -7.78
CA SER A 66 -20.46 -1.00 -9.01
C SER A 66 -21.55 -2.04 -8.83
N ASP A 67 -21.39 -2.94 -7.86
CA ASP A 67 -22.37 -3.99 -7.52
C ASP A 67 -22.35 -4.23 -5.99
N PRO A 68 -23.19 -3.50 -5.23
CA PRO A 68 -23.26 -3.63 -3.77
C PRO A 68 -23.84 -4.97 -3.28
N ASP A 69 -24.47 -5.76 -4.16
CA ASP A 69 -24.97 -7.07 -3.84
C ASP A 69 -23.86 -8.14 -3.91
N THR A 70 -22.86 -7.90 -4.73
CA THR A 70 -21.62 -8.71 -4.78
C THR A 70 -20.60 -8.23 -3.75
N VAL A 71 -20.26 -6.95 -3.75
CA VAL A 71 -19.36 -6.34 -2.75
C VAL A 71 -19.96 -5.03 -2.27
N ALA A 72 -20.38 -4.95 -1.02
CA ALA A 72 -20.75 -3.68 -0.41
C ALA A 72 -19.52 -2.93 0.11
N VAL A 73 -19.61 -1.61 0.24
CA VAL A 73 -18.64 -0.78 0.93
C VAL A 73 -19.28 -0.12 2.14
N GLU A 74 -18.62 -0.18 3.26
CA GLU A 74 -19.07 0.38 4.54
C GLU A 74 -17.97 1.30 5.10
N GLN A 75 -18.36 2.31 5.85
CA GLN A 75 -17.42 3.13 6.60
C GLN A 75 -17.51 2.78 8.09
N ILE A 76 -16.40 2.29 8.65
CA ILE A 76 -16.32 1.89 10.06
C ILE A 76 -15.23 2.74 10.72
N THR A 77 -15.59 3.54 11.72
CA THR A 77 -14.65 4.40 12.47
C THR A 77 -13.71 5.23 11.57
N GLY A 78 -14.22 5.71 10.43
CA GLY A 78 -13.45 6.52 9.48
C GLY A 78 -12.71 5.73 8.38
N PHE A 79 -12.70 4.40 8.46
CA PHE A 79 -12.08 3.52 7.46
C PHE A 79 -13.12 2.93 6.52
N TRP A 80 -12.75 2.79 5.25
CA TRP A 80 -13.57 2.11 4.27
C TRP A 80 -13.28 0.61 4.27
N VAL A 81 -14.33 -0.20 4.24
CA VAL A 81 -14.28 -1.66 4.29
C VAL A 81 -15.11 -2.22 3.14
N ALA A 82 -14.53 -3.12 2.36
CA ALA A 82 -15.25 -3.94 1.39
C ALA A 82 -15.81 -5.17 2.10
N VAL A 83 -17.07 -5.49 1.82
CA VAL A 83 -17.79 -6.65 2.38
C VAL A 83 -18.26 -7.52 1.24
N ALA A 84 -17.69 -8.71 1.10
CA ALA A 84 -18.05 -9.69 0.08
C ALA A 84 -19.38 -10.38 0.47
N LYS A 85 -20.43 -10.21 -0.32
CA LYS A 85 -21.77 -10.75 -0.02
C LYS A 85 -22.14 -11.95 -0.85
N SER A 86 -21.79 -11.95 -2.14
CA SER A 86 -22.09 -13.04 -3.07
C SER A 86 -20.96 -13.19 -4.08
N GLU A 87 -20.90 -14.36 -4.72
CA GLU A 87 -19.94 -14.61 -5.80
C GLU A 87 -20.11 -13.62 -6.96
N GLY A 88 -19.00 -13.18 -7.54
CA GLY A 88 -19.01 -12.25 -8.66
C GLY A 88 -17.83 -11.31 -8.65
N THR A 89 -17.95 -10.21 -9.39
CA THR A 89 -16.91 -9.20 -9.49
C THR A 89 -17.54 -7.81 -9.37
N ALA A 90 -16.96 -6.96 -8.54
CA ALA A 90 -17.37 -5.57 -8.39
C ALA A 90 -16.17 -4.62 -8.48
N ASN A 91 -16.40 -3.44 -9.05
CA ASN A 91 -15.42 -2.35 -9.07
C ASN A 91 -15.69 -1.40 -7.90
N ILE A 92 -14.71 -1.24 -7.05
CA ILE A 92 -14.72 -0.29 -5.95
C ILE A 92 -14.04 0.99 -6.40
N THR A 93 -14.78 2.09 -6.44
CA THR A 93 -14.28 3.39 -6.89
C THR A 93 -14.22 4.36 -5.73
N ALA A 94 -13.05 4.93 -5.47
CA ALA A 94 -12.88 6.07 -4.57
C ALA A 94 -12.74 7.35 -5.38
N ALA A 95 -13.44 8.41 -4.98
CA ALA A 95 -13.36 9.74 -5.57
C ALA A 95 -13.10 10.78 -4.49
N ASN A 96 -12.21 11.73 -4.77
CA ASN A 96 -11.97 12.88 -3.90
C ASN A 96 -12.85 14.07 -4.29
N ARG A 97 -12.81 15.16 -3.52
CA ARG A 97 -13.58 16.38 -3.79
C ARG A 97 -13.18 17.10 -5.09
N ALA A 98 -11.98 16.87 -5.61
CA ALA A 98 -11.53 17.42 -6.89
C ALA A 98 -12.06 16.62 -8.10
N GLY A 99 -12.75 15.50 -7.86
CA GLY A 99 -13.29 14.64 -8.91
C GLY A 99 -12.30 13.60 -9.45
N GLU A 100 -11.10 13.56 -8.90
CA GLU A 100 -10.12 12.51 -9.22
C GLU A 100 -10.60 11.17 -8.66
N ARG A 101 -10.34 10.08 -9.38
CA ARG A 101 -10.87 8.75 -9.07
C ARG A 101 -9.79 7.69 -9.16
N GLY A 102 -9.90 6.68 -8.30
CA GLY A 102 -9.17 5.43 -8.39
C GLY A 102 -10.15 4.27 -8.31
N THR A 103 -9.84 3.15 -8.97
CA THR A 103 -10.73 1.99 -9.01
C THR A 103 -9.93 0.73 -8.72
N LEU A 104 -10.52 -0.13 -7.89
CA LEU A 104 -10.06 -1.46 -7.55
C LEU A 104 -11.12 -2.47 -8.00
N THR A 105 -10.73 -3.49 -8.73
CA THR A 105 -11.61 -4.61 -9.04
C THR A 105 -11.46 -5.69 -7.97
N LEU A 106 -12.57 -6.07 -7.32
CA LEU A 106 -12.63 -7.17 -6.36
C LEU A 106 -13.43 -8.32 -6.96
N THR A 107 -12.90 -9.53 -6.86
CA THR A 107 -13.57 -10.77 -7.24
C THR A 107 -13.94 -11.54 -5.98
N VAL A 108 -15.20 -11.98 -5.88
CA VAL A 108 -15.69 -12.84 -4.81
C VAL A 108 -15.90 -14.24 -5.36
N GLY A 109 -15.13 -15.18 -4.81
CA GLY A 109 -15.22 -16.59 -5.21
C GLY A 109 -15.82 -17.49 -4.13
N SER A 110 -16.20 -18.71 -4.52
CA SER A 110 -16.79 -19.74 -3.64
C SER A 110 -15.76 -20.40 -2.70
N GLY A 111 -14.55 -19.86 -2.61
CA GLY A 111 -13.54 -20.40 -1.70
C GLY A 111 -14.01 -20.28 -0.26
N ALA A 112 -14.42 -21.42 0.32
CA ALA A 112 -14.44 -21.51 1.79
C ALA A 112 -13.06 -21.08 2.30
N PRO A 113 -12.97 -20.32 3.42
CA PRO A 113 -11.69 -20.06 4.02
C PRO A 113 -11.01 -21.40 4.23
N ALA A 114 -9.87 -21.61 3.59
CA ALA A 114 -9.12 -22.86 3.73
C ALA A 114 -8.84 -23.05 5.22
N ALA A 115 -9.41 -24.11 5.77
CA ALA A 115 -9.06 -24.53 7.12
C ALA A 115 -7.56 -24.80 7.15
N PRO A 116 -6.85 -24.41 8.22
CA PRO A 116 -5.42 -24.56 8.27
C PRO A 116 -5.05 -26.03 8.10
N ALA A 117 -4.39 -26.34 7.01
CA ALA A 117 -3.71 -27.62 6.87
C ALA A 117 -2.54 -27.63 7.86
N VAL A 118 -2.67 -28.41 8.91
CA VAL A 118 -1.54 -28.76 9.77
C VAL A 118 -0.61 -29.62 8.92
N VAL A 119 0.44 -29.04 8.41
CA VAL A 119 1.57 -29.78 7.84
C VAL A 119 2.66 -29.83 8.88
N ASP A 120 2.80 -31.02 9.48
CA ASP A 120 4.06 -31.41 10.15
C ASP A 120 5.17 -31.34 9.10
N GLY A 121 6.00 -30.34 9.18
CA GLY A 121 7.14 -30.16 8.31
C GLY A 121 8.44 -30.51 9.00
N PRO A 122 9.43 -31.02 8.27
CA PRO A 122 10.72 -31.37 8.82
C PRO A 122 11.57 -30.13 9.15
N SER A 123 12.39 -30.32 10.15
CA SER A 123 13.40 -29.45 10.77
C SER A 123 14.25 -28.54 9.86
N PRO A 124 14.85 -27.47 10.40
CA PRO A 124 15.13 -26.23 9.70
C PRO A 124 16.43 -26.34 8.86
N THR A 125 16.28 -26.11 7.57
CA THR A 125 17.29 -25.39 6.80
C THR A 125 17.02 -23.92 7.02
N GLU A 126 18.00 -23.13 7.44
CA GLU A 126 17.84 -21.72 7.78
C GLU A 126 17.32 -20.93 6.55
N GLU A 127 16.01 -20.88 6.41
CA GLU A 127 15.35 -19.86 5.60
C GLU A 127 15.57 -18.51 6.30
N PRO A 128 15.96 -17.45 5.59
CA PRO A 128 16.12 -16.16 6.23
C PRO A 128 14.81 -15.77 6.91
N ASP A 129 14.87 -15.50 8.20
CA ASP A 129 13.69 -15.07 8.98
C ASP A 129 13.05 -13.87 8.27
N VAL A 130 11.83 -14.03 7.77
CA VAL A 130 11.07 -13.00 7.04
C VAL A 130 11.09 -11.66 7.78
N ARG A 131 11.09 -11.70 9.12
CA ARG A 131 11.14 -10.50 9.95
C ARG A 131 12.51 -9.82 9.87
N GLN A 132 13.59 -10.58 9.87
CA GLN A 132 14.95 -10.02 9.72
C GLN A 132 15.13 -9.39 8.34
N GLU A 133 14.64 -10.06 7.30
CA GLU A 133 14.67 -9.52 5.93
C GLU A 133 13.84 -8.23 5.82
N LEU A 134 12.66 -8.17 6.44
CA LEU A 134 11.82 -6.98 6.45
C LEU A 134 12.51 -5.80 7.18
N VAL A 135 13.15 -6.04 8.32
CA VAL A 135 13.97 -5.02 9.00
C VAL A 135 15.10 -4.53 8.10
N ARG A 136 15.79 -5.44 7.40
CA ARG A 136 16.87 -5.10 6.47
C ARG A 136 16.39 -4.20 5.35
N LEU A 137 15.26 -4.50 4.72
CA LEU A 137 14.66 -3.71 3.64
C LEU A 137 14.26 -2.32 4.12
N ILE A 138 13.64 -2.22 5.30
CA ILE A 138 13.27 -0.94 5.92
C ILE A 138 14.52 -0.10 6.19
N ASN A 139 15.56 -0.69 6.76
CA ASN A 139 16.82 0.01 7.04
C ASN A 139 17.54 0.44 5.76
N GLN A 140 17.47 -0.34 4.69
CA GLN A 140 17.96 0.10 3.38
C GLN A 140 17.20 1.34 2.86
N THR A 141 15.87 1.35 3.00
CA THR A 141 15.04 2.51 2.64
C THR A 141 15.40 3.73 3.49
N ARG A 142 15.58 3.57 4.80
CA ARG A 142 16.01 4.64 5.69
C ARG A 142 17.35 5.24 5.25
N LYS A 143 18.34 4.40 5.02
CA LYS A 143 19.67 4.78 4.54
C LYS A 143 19.62 5.52 3.19
N ALA A 144 18.81 5.01 2.24
CA ALA A 144 18.63 5.64 0.93
C ALA A 144 17.99 7.04 1.02
N ASN A 145 17.26 7.32 2.11
CA ASN A 145 16.65 8.62 2.38
C ASN A 145 17.45 9.48 3.40
N GLY A 146 18.70 9.11 3.69
CA GLY A 146 19.60 9.87 4.56
C GLY A 146 19.24 9.82 6.04
N VAL A 147 18.45 8.82 6.46
CA VAL A 147 18.04 8.60 7.85
C VAL A 147 18.81 7.42 8.43
N ALA A 148 19.16 7.48 9.71
CA ALA A 148 19.91 6.43 10.39
C ALA A 148 19.14 5.09 10.38
N GLU A 149 19.87 3.99 10.19
CA GLU A 149 19.36 2.63 10.38
C GLU A 149 18.93 2.45 11.85
N LEU A 150 17.89 1.66 12.08
CA LEU A 150 17.35 1.39 13.41
C LEU A 150 17.84 0.02 13.91
N PRO A 151 18.39 -0.05 15.14
CA PRO A 151 18.63 -1.32 15.78
C PRO A 151 17.32 -2.04 16.12
N VAL A 152 17.34 -3.36 16.10
CA VAL A 152 16.21 -4.17 16.52
C VAL A 152 15.98 -4.02 18.03
N SER A 153 14.72 -3.83 18.42
CA SER A 153 14.26 -3.89 19.81
C SER A 153 13.45 -5.14 20.05
N GLU A 154 13.89 -6.01 20.95
CA GLU A 154 13.15 -7.23 21.30
C GLU A 154 11.76 -6.93 21.85
N ALA A 155 11.61 -5.83 22.59
CA ALA A 155 10.30 -5.36 23.05
C ALA A 155 9.38 -5.04 21.86
N LEU A 156 9.87 -4.26 20.89
CA LEU A 156 9.07 -3.92 19.72
C LEU A 156 8.84 -5.12 18.79
N MET A 157 9.79 -6.07 18.69
CA MET A 157 9.58 -7.34 17.99
C MET A 157 8.45 -8.15 18.62
N THR A 158 8.42 -8.21 19.96
CA THR A 158 7.36 -8.89 20.72
C THR A 158 6.01 -8.23 20.52
N ALA A 159 5.94 -6.89 20.60
CA ALA A 159 4.72 -6.14 20.38
C ALA A 159 4.18 -6.33 18.95
N ALA A 160 5.04 -6.17 17.95
CA ALA A 160 4.67 -6.34 16.55
C ALA A 160 4.19 -7.76 16.23
N GLN A 161 4.85 -8.79 16.81
CA GLN A 161 4.43 -10.18 16.64
C GLN A 161 3.08 -10.43 17.32
N THR A 162 2.89 -9.93 18.54
CA THR A 162 1.60 -10.02 19.25
C THR A 162 0.46 -9.44 18.40
N LEU A 163 0.66 -8.27 17.80
CA LEU A 163 -0.35 -7.63 16.94
C LEU A 163 -0.58 -8.40 15.64
N SER A 164 0.47 -8.91 15.03
CA SER A 164 0.40 -9.77 13.85
C SER A 164 -0.42 -11.05 14.13
N ASP A 165 -0.22 -11.68 15.28
CA ASP A 165 -0.94 -12.89 15.72
C ASP A 165 -2.43 -12.63 15.98
N GLN A 166 -2.82 -11.39 16.29
CA GLN A 166 -4.23 -11.00 16.36
C GLN A 166 -4.89 -10.93 14.99
N ARG A 167 -4.12 -10.95 13.90
CA ARG A 167 -4.60 -10.95 12.51
C ARG A 167 -5.50 -9.75 12.20
N TYR A 168 -5.16 -8.57 12.75
CA TYR A 168 -5.86 -7.33 12.44
C TYR A 168 -5.68 -6.95 10.97
N THR A 169 -6.75 -6.48 10.36
CA THR A 169 -6.77 -5.97 8.98
C THR A 169 -6.88 -4.45 8.91
N TRP A 170 -6.94 -3.77 10.05
CA TRP A 170 -6.88 -2.32 10.26
C TRP A 170 -6.27 -2.01 11.62
N HIS A 171 -5.96 -0.74 11.84
CA HIS A 171 -5.40 -0.29 13.11
C HIS A 171 -6.39 -0.37 14.27
N HIS A 172 -5.90 -0.84 15.39
CA HIS A 172 -6.59 -0.93 16.68
C HIS A 172 -5.78 -0.14 17.71
N THR A 173 -5.91 1.20 17.70
CA THR A 173 -5.04 2.12 18.45
C THR A 173 -4.86 1.77 19.92
N LYS A 174 -5.93 1.35 20.60
CA LYS A 174 -5.86 0.96 22.02
C LYS A 174 -5.02 -0.31 22.19
N GLU A 175 -5.35 -1.35 21.45
CA GLU A 175 -4.69 -2.66 21.50
C GLU A 175 -3.23 -2.56 21.06
N GLU A 176 -2.92 -1.71 20.08
CA GLU A 176 -1.57 -1.40 19.64
C GLU A 176 -0.75 -0.74 20.76
N CYS A 177 -1.32 0.27 21.42
CA CYS A 177 -0.67 0.92 22.56
C CYS A 177 -0.45 -0.03 23.74
N GLU A 178 -1.47 -0.84 24.07
CA GLU A 178 -1.39 -1.83 25.15
C GLU A 178 -0.35 -2.92 24.85
N ALA A 179 -0.22 -3.41 23.60
CA ALA A 179 0.77 -4.38 23.22
C ALA A 179 2.19 -3.82 23.34
N VAL A 180 2.42 -2.56 22.96
CA VAL A 180 3.73 -1.90 23.11
C VAL A 180 4.10 -1.72 24.57
N ILE A 181 3.17 -1.30 25.45
CA ILE A 181 3.41 -1.20 26.89
C ILE A 181 3.70 -2.58 27.48
N ALA A 182 2.88 -3.58 27.16
CA ALA A 182 3.01 -4.93 27.68
C ALA A 182 4.34 -5.59 27.28
N SER A 183 4.91 -5.21 26.14
CA SER A 183 6.24 -5.68 25.71
C SER A 183 7.40 -5.04 26.47
N GLY A 184 7.14 -4.00 27.27
CA GLY A 184 8.16 -3.28 28.04
C GLY A 184 8.81 -2.11 27.29
N TYR A 185 8.29 -1.67 26.12
CA TYR A 185 8.73 -0.45 25.48
C TYR A 185 7.98 0.76 26.06
N PRO A 186 8.67 1.69 26.77
CA PRO A 186 7.97 2.68 27.62
C PRO A 186 7.60 3.98 26.89
N TYR A 187 7.96 4.13 25.62
CA TYR A 187 7.78 5.40 24.91
C TYR A 187 6.69 5.30 23.85
N GLY A 188 6.42 6.42 23.18
CA GLY A 188 5.57 6.44 22.00
C GLY A 188 6.23 5.73 20.81
N PHE A 189 5.46 5.50 19.78
CA PHE A 189 5.88 4.73 18.60
C PHE A 189 5.18 5.21 17.33
N GLY A 190 5.69 4.75 16.19
CA GLY A 190 4.99 4.77 14.91
C GLY A 190 4.72 3.34 14.49
N ILE A 191 3.62 3.10 13.79
CA ILE A 191 3.21 1.75 13.40
C ILE A 191 2.73 1.72 11.94
N ASN A 192 3.11 0.66 11.23
CA ASN A 192 2.57 0.32 9.92
C ASN A 192 1.97 -1.09 9.97
N LEU A 193 0.87 -1.26 9.26
CA LEU A 193 0.21 -2.54 9.05
C LEU A 193 0.02 -2.77 7.56
N THR A 194 0.27 -4.00 7.10
CA THR A 194 -0.19 -4.48 5.78
C THR A 194 -0.64 -5.92 5.87
N VAL A 195 -1.65 -6.27 5.06
CA VAL A 195 -2.21 -7.61 4.97
C VAL A 195 -2.39 -7.97 3.51
N PHE A 196 -2.00 -9.18 3.13
CA PHE A 196 -2.07 -9.65 1.74
C PHE A 196 -2.23 -11.16 1.65
N THR A 197 -2.57 -11.64 0.44
CA THR A 197 -2.76 -13.06 0.13
C THR A 197 -2.03 -13.42 -1.16
N GLY A 198 -1.76 -14.71 -1.36
CA GLY A 198 -1.24 -15.21 -2.64
C GLY A 198 0.24 -14.84 -2.90
N VAL A 199 0.97 -14.48 -1.86
CA VAL A 199 2.41 -14.22 -1.91
C VAL A 199 3.12 -15.37 -1.21
N ALA A 200 4.17 -15.89 -1.84
CA ALA A 200 4.98 -16.92 -1.21
C ALA A 200 5.70 -16.38 0.03
N THR A 201 5.96 -17.24 1.02
CA THR A 201 6.56 -16.82 2.31
C THR A 201 7.90 -16.13 2.10
N GLU A 202 8.72 -16.62 1.17
CA GLU A 202 10.03 -16.05 0.80
C GLU A 202 9.94 -14.63 0.24
N ASP A 203 8.81 -14.26 -0.39
CA ASP A 203 8.56 -12.94 -0.96
C ASP A 203 7.81 -12.01 -0.01
N ALA A 204 7.34 -12.50 1.13
CA ALA A 204 6.47 -11.76 2.04
C ALA A 204 7.11 -10.49 2.58
N ALA A 205 8.39 -10.52 2.92
CA ALA A 205 9.12 -9.35 3.39
C ALA A 205 9.19 -8.25 2.33
N GLN A 206 9.55 -8.61 1.10
CA GLN A 206 9.61 -7.65 -0.01
C GLN A 206 8.22 -7.07 -0.30
N HIS A 207 7.20 -7.91 -0.32
CA HIS A 207 5.83 -7.46 -0.60
C HIS A 207 5.30 -6.50 0.47
N ALA A 208 5.52 -6.81 1.76
CA ALA A 208 5.15 -5.92 2.86
C ALA A 208 5.88 -4.57 2.77
N HIS A 209 7.19 -4.60 2.52
CA HIS A 209 8.00 -3.41 2.33
C HIS A 209 7.50 -2.55 1.17
N ASP A 210 7.21 -3.16 0.01
CA ASP A 210 6.72 -2.46 -1.18
C ASP A 210 5.35 -1.81 -0.95
N ASN A 211 4.45 -2.48 -0.23
CA ASN A 211 3.18 -1.92 0.17
C ASN A 211 3.36 -0.64 1.00
N TRP A 212 4.28 -0.63 1.95
CA TRP A 212 4.58 0.54 2.77
C TRP A 212 5.34 1.62 2.00
N LEU A 213 6.28 1.23 1.14
CA LEU A 213 7.05 2.14 0.29
C LEU A 213 6.14 2.95 -0.65
N ASN A 214 5.10 2.30 -1.18
CA ASN A 214 4.16 2.91 -2.12
C ASN A 214 2.99 3.65 -1.45
N SER A 215 2.94 3.70 -0.12
CA SER A 215 1.91 4.40 0.66
C SER A 215 2.54 5.58 1.41
N PRO A 216 2.19 6.85 1.08
CA PRO A 216 2.85 8.02 1.66
C PRO A 216 2.91 8.04 3.18
N GLY A 217 1.81 7.73 3.88
CA GLY A 217 1.78 7.73 5.35
C GLY A 217 2.62 6.61 5.96
N HIS A 218 2.61 5.41 5.35
CA HIS A 218 3.48 4.31 5.78
C HIS A 218 4.95 4.60 5.49
N PHE A 219 5.25 5.19 4.33
CA PHE A 219 6.59 5.62 3.97
C PHE A 219 7.15 6.65 4.96
N GLU A 220 6.35 7.68 5.30
CA GLU A 220 6.75 8.68 6.31
C GLU A 220 7.07 8.04 7.66
N THR A 221 6.30 7.03 8.07
CA THR A 221 6.56 6.28 9.30
C THR A 221 7.88 5.49 9.21
N MET A 222 8.16 4.84 8.07
CA MET A 222 9.42 4.10 7.87
C MET A 222 10.66 4.99 7.98
N ILE A 223 10.62 6.20 7.39
CA ILE A 223 11.79 7.10 7.32
C ILE A 223 11.80 8.18 8.41
N LYS A 224 10.96 8.06 9.43
CA LYS A 224 10.88 9.06 10.50
C LYS A 224 12.21 9.19 11.24
N PRO A 225 12.80 10.41 11.31
CA PRO A 225 14.17 10.57 11.81
C PRO A 225 14.30 10.51 13.33
N ASP A 226 13.20 10.76 14.07
CA ASP A 226 13.14 10.77 15.53
C ASP A 226 12.89 9.40 16.15
N CYS A 227 13.12 8.33 15.39
CA CYS A 227 13.03 6.95 15.86
C CYS A 227 14.40 6.42 16.30
N ASP A 228 14.42 5.51 17.29
CA ASP A 228 15.62 4.92 17.88
C ASP A 228 15.73 3.40 17.68
N SER A 229 14.63 2.72 17.40
CA SER A 229 14.57 1.26 17.33
C SER A 229 13.42 0.78 16.46
N ILE A 230 13.46 -0.49 16.07
CA ILE A 230 12.45 -1.12 15.22
C ILE A 230 12.10 -2.51 15.73
N GLY A 231 10.83 -2.89 15.56
CA GLY A 231 10.36 -4.26 15.63
C GLY A 231 9.38 -4.56 14.50
N VAL A 232 9.35 -5.81 14.06
CA VAL A 232 8.42 -6.31 13.05
C VAL A 232 7.80 -7.63 13.50
N GLY A 233 6.54 -7.83 13.14
CA GLY A 233 5.81 -9.07 13.34
C GLY A 233 5.23 -9.54 12.01
N VAL A 234 5.31 -10.85 11.78
CA VAL A 234 4.74 -11.47 10.58
C VAL A 234 4.04 -12.76 11.01
N THR A 235 2.78 -12.88 10.64
CA THR A 235 1.97 -14.08 10.86
C THR A 235 1.30 -14.48 9.56
N GLU A 236 1.46 -15.73 9.18
CA GLU A 236 0.70 -16.34 8.11
C GLU A 236 -0.41 -17.22 8.70
N SER A 237 -1.63 -17.03 8.24
CA SER A 237 -2.77 -17.81 8.68
C SER A 237 -3.79 -17.96 7.56
N GLY A 238 -4.05 -19.21 7.16
CA GLY A 238 -5.05 -19.50 6.12
C GLY A 238 -4.74 -18.87 4.76
N GLY A 239 -3.45 -18.77 4.38
CA GLY A 239 -3.00 -18.16 3.12
C GLY A 239 -3.07 -16.62 3.13
N VAL A 240 -3.25 -16.02 4.30
CA VAL A 240 -3.21 -14.57 4.53
C VAL A 240 -1.99 -14.24 5.37
N THR A 241 -1.19 -13.27 4.92
CA THR A 241 -0.03 -12.76 5.65
C THR A 241 -0.34 -11.42 6.27
N TYR A 242 -0.08 -11.31 7.57
CA TYR A 242 -0.28 -10.12 8.39
C TYR A 242 1.09 -9.59 8.82
N CYS A 243 1.41 -8.35 8.45
CA CYS A 243 2.69 -7.75 8.78
C CYS A 243 2.49 -6.46 9.56
N PHE A 244 3.22 -6.35 10.68
CA PHE A 244 3.33 -5.13 11.48
C PHE A 244 4.77 -4.66 11.53
N MET A 245 4.98 -3.36 11.42
CA MET A 245 6.23 -2.69 11.74
C MET A 245 5.95 -1.67 12.84
N ILE A 246 6.77 -1.66 13.87
CA ILE A 246 6.74 -0.66 14.94
C ILE A 246 8.11 0.00 15.02
N VAL A 247 8.14 1.34 14.97
CA VAL A 247 9.36 2.13 15.21
C VAL A 247 9.23 2.89 16.51
N GLY A 248 10.22 2.77 17.38
CA GLY A 248 10.25 3.41 18.69
C GLY A 248 10.54 4.89 18.57
N ARG A 249 9.85 5.71 19.37
CA ARG A 249 9.98 7.17 19.40
C ARG A 249 10.26 7.65 20.84
N PRO A 250 11.52 7.64 21.28
CA PRO A 250 11.90 7.84 22.68
C PRO A 250 11.54 9.24 23.23
N ASN A 251 11.33 10.21 22.33
CA ASN A 251 10.94 11.59 22.73
C ASN A 251 9.44 11.81 22.74
N THR A 252 8.64 10.76 22.62
CA THR A 252 7.18 10.84 22.64
C THR A 252 6.62 9.89 23.72
N HIS A 253 5.38 10.13 24.07
CA HIS A 253 4.68 9.40 25.13
C HIS A 253 3.65 8.44 24.54
N ASN A 254 3.51 7.26 25.12
CA ASN A 254 2.42 6.36 24.78
C ASN A 254 1.14 6.84 25.52
N PRO A 255 0.06 7.18 24.80
CA PRO A 255 -1.13 7.79 25.42
C PRO A 255 -1.90 6.86 26.37
N TYR A 256 -1.57 5.55 26.37
CA TYR A 256 -2.18 4.54 27.24
C TYR A 256 -1.24 4.05 28.35
N GLU A 257 -0.11 4.70 28.54
CA GLU A 257 0.74 4.43 29.71
C GLU A 257 -0.01 4.86 30.99
N PRO A 258 -0.09 3.97 32.03
CA PRO A 258 -0.79 4.27 33.27
C PRO A 258 -0.13 5.35 34.12
#